data_3f000bb51f0546524ed4fe10616b2d58
#
_entry.id   3f000bb51f0546524ed4fe10616b2d58
#
_cell.length_a   1.000
_cell.length_b   1.000
_cell.length_c   1.000
_cell.angle_alpha   90.00
_cell.angle_beta   90.00
_cell.angle_gamma   90.00
#
_symmetry.space_group_name_H-M   'P 1'
#
loop_
_entity.id
_entity.type
_entity.pdbx_description
1 polymer ?
#
loop_
_entity_poly.entity_id
_entity_poly.type
_entity_poly.pdbx_seq_one_letter_code
_entity_poly.pdbx_strand_id
1 'polypeptide(L)'
;MKRKSPISILFLALSIIISGLFLSSCRQKSMEGMMICTQVAGKIQPNQNWKNTSPARIVAIDPAQPDGSLNVLTEGYYSAYSPEISPDGKSMFFTAKQKESDSYRIYEMNLENFKISQVTTAEENCSNPLLLPNGRLVYAMLTVQDSLCCGHPLYTRNPDGSDPKQITFNPNAYIALTVLNDGRILALDKTISSDKKQNILMVMRPDGTKSELFYVGPVGSKLLSGVSESPAGKIFFIESASGDQNSTNISCINYNRPLHSRVNLSSGIQGDFLSVCTLPTGKLLVSYRSSESGRFSVYEFDPETKTLGKSVLSGSEYDVAEIAMVHQHDRPKKLPSEVDFGVKTGLLLCQDINFLNPNSTSLKKAVSVEIMGIDSSMGIVPVEEDGSVYLKMIADQPFQIRTLDENGQVLNQACEWMWIRPNERRGCVGCHEDHEQTPENRVPMAVKNLPVNVPVHIEKIKEKKVSLE
;
A
#
# COMPACT_ATOMS: atom_id res chain seq x y z
N MET A 1 -78.50 12.58 -20.44
CA MET A 1 -77.22 13.06 -19.82
C MET A 1 -77.32 12.95 -18.31
N LYS A 2 -76.67 11.95 -17.70
CA LYS A 2 -76.66 11.78 -16.24
C LYS A 2 -75.54 12.69 -15.67
N ARG A 3 -75.94 13.68 -14.85
CA ARG A 3 -74.99 14.54 -14.10
C ARG A 3 -74.29 13.65 -13.06
N LYS A 4 -72.93 13.55 -13.15
CA LYS A 4 -72.12 12.92 -12.10
C LYS A 4 -72.20 13.80 -10.83
N SER A 5 -72.41 13.19 -9.68
CA SER A 5 -72.54 13.90 -8.41
C SER A 5 -71.22 14.54 -8.01
N PRO A 6 -71.23 15.73 -7.36
CA PRO A 6 -70.02 16.41 -6.94
C PRO A 6 -69.16 15.62 -5.94
N ILE A 7 -69.75 14.63 -5.25
CA ILE A 7 -69.05 13.73 -4.32
C ILE A 7 -68.04 12.85 -5.05
N SER A 8 -68.36 12.32 -6.27
CA SER A 8 -67.45 11.49 -7.04
C SER A 8 -66.19 12.24 -7.54
N ILE A 9 -66.34 13.53 -7.80
CA ILE A 9 -65.19 14.39 -8.20
C ILE A 9 -64.29 14.68 -7.00
N LEU A 10 -64.86 14.87 -5.80
CA LEU A 10 -64.08 15.11 -4.60
C LEU A 10 -63.27 13.88 -4.19
N PHE A 11 -63.79 12.69 -4.29
CA PHE A 11 -63.06 11.42 -4.04
C PHE A 11 -61.94 11.20 -5.03
N LEU A 12 -62.11 11.53 -6.31
CA LEU A 12 -61.11 11.43 -7.33
C LEU A 12 -59.94 12.40 -7.11
N ALA A 13 -60.25 13.67 -6.73
CA ALA A 13 -59.29 14.70 -6.40
C ALA A 13 -58.48 14.33 -5.10
N LEU A 14 -59.12 13.79 -4.10
CA LEU A 14 -58.48 13.35 -2.86
C LEU A 14 -57.55 12.13 -3.07
N SER A 15 -57.93 11.19 -3.93
CA SER A 15 -57.07 10.03 -4.28
C SER A 15 -55.82 10.45 -5.09
N ILE A 16 -55.89 11.48 -5.93
CA ILE A 16 -54.77 12.00 -6.68
C ILE A 16 -53.81 12.77 -5.75
N ILE A 17 -54.32 13.51 -4.77
CA ILE A 17 -53.49 14.21 -3.75
C ILE A 17 -52.80 13.19 -2.85
N ILE A 18 -53.47 12.14 -2.41
CA ILE A 18 -52.86 11.08 -1.58
C ILE A 18 -51.82 10.28 -2.39
N SER A 19 -52.08 9.98 -3.67
CA SER A 19 -51.08 9.35 -4.56
C SER A 19 -49.87 10.26 -4.81
N GLY A 20 -50.06 11.59 -4.88
CA GLY A 20 -48.97 12.57 -5.01
C GLY A 20 -48.11 12.71 -3.76
N LEU A 21 -48.70 12.49 -2.58
CA LEU A 21 -47.97 12.51 -1.30
C LEU A 21 -47.16 11.23 -1.06
N PHE A 22 -47.56 10.10 -1.62
CA PHE A 22 -46.77 8.86 -1.59
C PHE A 22 -45.66 8.79 -2.64
N LEU A 23 -45.62 9.71 -3.60
CA LEU A 23 -44.53 9.88 -4.59
C LEU A 23 -43.45 10.84 -4.12
N SER A 24 -43.56 11.43 -2.92
CA SER A 24 -42.39 11.93 -2.18
C SER A 24 -41.59 10.73 -1.65
N SER A 25 -41.24 9.82 -2.53
CA SER A 25 -40.22 8.83 -2.28
C SER A 25 -39.05 9.59 -1.69
N CYS A 26 -38.56 9.17 -0.53
CA CYS A 26 -37.27 9.54 -0.03
C CYS A 26 -36.28 9.36 -1.15
N ARG A 27 -35.96 10.43 -1.85
CA ARG A 27 -34.86 10.43 -2.80
C ARG A 27 -33.65 10.27 -1.91
N GLN A 28 -33.24 9.03 -1.74
CA GLN A 28 -32.04 8.69 -0.99
C GLN A 28 -30.92 9.57 -1.56
N LYS A 29 -30.38 10.46 -0.75
CA LYS A 29 -29.40 11.44 -1.20
C LYS A 29 -28.21 10.64 -1.72
N SER A 30 -27.93 10.72 -3.02
CA SER A 30 -26.76 10.05 -3.60
C SER A 30 -25.50 10.49 -2.84
N MET A 31 -24.62 9.56 -2.54
CA MET A 31 -23.32 9.87 -1.97
C MET A 31 -22.30 10.36 -3.01
N GLU A 32 -22.67 10.36 -4.30
CA GLU A 32 -21.82 10.87 -5.39
C GLU A 32 -21.41 12.33 -5.14
N GLY A 33 -20.11 12.61 -5.23
CA GLY A 33 -19.53 13.92 -4.98
C GLY A 33 -19.28 14.24 -3.52
N MET A 34 -19.71 13.37 -2.58
CA MET A 34 -19.42 13.55 -1.15
C MET A 34 -17.93 13.28 -0.86
N MET A 35 -17.38 14.04 0.06
CA MET A 35 -16.06 13.84 0.64
C MET A 35 -16.20 12.96 1.88
N ILE A 36 -15.45 11.88 1.93
CA ILE A 36 -15.34 11.00 3.10
C ILE A 36 -14.04 11.33 3.83
N CYS A 37 -14.13 11.56 5.12
CA CYS A 37 -12.97 11.90 5.95
C CYS A 37 -12.88 11.01 7.18
N THR A 38 -11.65 10.67 7.57
CA THR A 38 -11.37 10.15 8.92
C THR A 38 -11.11 11.32 9.85
N GLN A 39 -11.95 11.49 10.86
CA GLN A 39 -11.79 12.45 11.94
C GLN A 39 -11.23 11.76 13.18
N VAL A 40 -10.10 12.26 13.70
CA VAL A 40 -9.39 11.69 14.85
C VAL A 40 -9.62 12.56 16.07
N ALA A 41 -10.00 11.96 17.19
CA ALA A 41 -10.19 12.67 18.46
C ALA A 41 -8.82 13.12 19.02
N GLY A 42 -8.80 14.34 19.55
CA GLY A 42 -7.57 14.93 20.07
C GLY A 42 -6.66 15.53 18.99
N LYS A 43 -5.44 15.91 19.37
CA LYS A 43 -4.41 16.41 18.48
C LYS A 43 -3.48 15.27 18.08
N ILE A 44 -3.23 15.13 16.79
CA ILE A 44 -2.31 14.13 16.28
C ILE A 44 -1.02 14.77 15.76
N GLN A 45 0.08 14.04 15.90
CA GLN A 45 1.35 14.41 15.29
C GLN A 45 1.57 13.57 14.03
N PRO A 46 2.10 14.15 12.94
CA PRO A 46 2.24 13.43 11.67
C PRO A 46 3.06 12.14 11.75
N ASN A 47 4.08 12.11 12.61
CA ASN A 47 4.97 10.97 12.82
C ASN A 47 4.44 9.92 13.81
N GLN A 48 3.31 10.20 14.48
CA GLN A 48 2.70 9.27 15.42
C GLN A 48 1.79 8.26 14.73
N ASN A 49 1.74 7.06 15.29
CA ASN A 49 0.80 6.04 14.86
C ASN A 49 -0.58 6.26 15.50
N TRP A 50 -1.26 7.36 15.14
CA TRP A 50 -2.55 7.76 15.68
C TRP A 50 -3.62 6.66 15.54
N LYS A 51 -3.51 5.79 14.53
CA LYS A 51 -4.44 4.68 14.29
C LYS A 51 -4.54 3.72 15.47
N ASN A 52 -3.49 3.60 16.27
CA ASN A 52 -3.46 2.74 17.45
C ASN A 52 -3.69 3.49 18.77
N THR A 53 -3.51 4.80 18.79
CA THR A 53 -3.49 5.60 20.03
C THR A 53 -4.70 6.50 20.22
N SER A 54 -5.45 6.78 19.16
CA SER A 54 -6.55 7.75 19.20
C SER A 54 -7.82 7.20 18.57
N PRO A 55 -8.98 7.36 19.22
CA PRO A 55 -10.25 7.03 18.60
C PRO A 55 -10.49 7.88 17.35
N ALA A 56 -11.05 7.26 16.32
CA ALA A 56 -11.35 7.92 15.06
C ALA A 56 -12.76 7.55 14.57
N ARG A 57 -13.34 8.41 13.74
CA ARG A 57 -14.64 8.16 13.09
C ARG A 57 -14.58 8.54 11.62
N ILE A 58 -15.37 7.89 10.80
CA ILE A 58 -15.53 8.24 9.40
C ILE A 58 -16.77 9.07 9.22
N VAL A 59 -16.63 10.20 8.53
CA VAL A 59 -17.70 11.14 8.24
C VAL A 59 -17.84 11.41 6.76
N ALA A 60 -19.05 11.71 6.31
CA ALA A 60 -19.35 12.18 4.97
C ALA A 60 -19.74 13.66 5.01
N ILE A 61 -19.26 14.43 4.04
CA ILE A 61 -19.44 15.88 3.98
C ILE A 61 -19.65 16.27 2.51
N ASP A 62 -20.59 17.16 2.26
CA ASP A 62 -20.74 17.82 0.97
C ASP A 62 -19.70 18.96 0.88
N PRO A 63 -18.67 18.85 0.02
CA PRO A 63 -17.63 19.87 -0.08
C PRO A 63 -18.15 21.23 -0.57
N ALA A 64 -19.35 21.28 -1.17
CA ALA A 64 -19.99 22.52 -1.56
C ALA A 64 -20.72 23.21 -0.40
N GLN A 65 -21.11 22.46 0.65
CA GLN A 65 -21.85 22.96 1.81
C GLN A 65 -21.34 22.28 3.09
N PRO A 66 -20.07 22.46 3.49
CA PRO A 66 -19.44 21.69 4.55
C PRO A 66 -20.10 21.91 5.93
N ASP A 67 -20.53 23.14 6.25
CA ASP A 67 -21.01 23.54 7.58
C ASP A 67 -22.39 22.96 7.95
N GLY A 68 -23.11 22.32 7.06
CA GLY A 68 -24.43 21.77 7.33
C GLY A 68 -24.65 20.33 6.90
N SER A 69 -23.62 19.69 6.33
CA SER A 69 -23.77 18.39 5.68
C SER A 69 -23.04 17.24 6.38
N LEU A 70 -22.35 17.50 7.50
CA LEU A 70 -21.57 16.48 8.20
C LEU A 70 -22.48 15.35 8.69
N ASN A 71 -22.20 14.14 8.21
CA ASN A 71 -22.88 12.93 8.62
C ASN A 71 -21.83 11.90 9.12
N VAL A 72 -21.99 11.42 10.35
CA VAL A 72 -21.11 10.38 10.91
C VAL A 72 -21.56 9.01 10.37
N LEU A 73 -20.70 8.35 9.60
CA LEU A 73 -21.02 7.06 8.98
C LEU A 73 -20.77 5.87 9.90
N THR A 74 -19.88 6.02 10.87
CA THR A 74 -19.43 4.93 11.76
C THR A 74 -19.87 5.13 13.21
N GLU A 75 -21.10 5.62 13.42
CA GLU A 75 -21.69 5.65 14.76
C GLU A 75 -21.73 4.24 15.38
N GLY A 76 -21.39 4.15 16.66
CA GLY A 76 -21.37 2.86 17.38
C GLY A 76 -20.05 2.09 17.28
N TYR A 77 -19.05 2.60 16.54
CA TYR A 77 -17.70 2.08 16.57
C TYR A 77 -16.82 2.92 17.50
N TYR A 78 -15.96 2.24 18.30
CA TYR A 78 -14.97 2.92 19.12
C TYR A 78 -13.92 3.65 18.26
N SER A 79 -13.48 3.02 17.16
CA SER A 79 -12.57 3.63 16.22
C SER A 79 -12.78 3.07 14.81
N ALA A 80 -12.78 3.96 13.79
CA ALA A 80 -12.90 3.62 12.38
C ALA A 80 -12.03 4.54 11.53
N TYR A 81 -11.30 3.98 10.54
CA TYR A 81 -10.36 4.69 9.67
C TYR A 81 -10.08 3.95 8.36
N SER A 82 -9.25 4.51 7.49
CA SER A 82 -8.85 3.99 6.17
C SER A 82 -10.04 3.67 5.28
N PRO A 83 -10.87 4.68 4.94
CA PRO A 83 -11.97 4.50 4.01
C PRO A 83 -11.43 4.29 2.58
N GLU A 84 -11.86 3.21 1.95
CA GLU A 84 -11.60 2.87 0.55
C GLU A 84 -12.91 2.81 -0.20
N ILE A 85 -13.07 3.64 -1.23
CA ILE A 85 -14.29 3.73 -2.03
C ILE A 85 -14.18 2.79 -3.22
N SER A 86 -15.21 1.97 -3.45
CA SER A 86 -15.27 1.12 -4.64
C SER A 86 -15.33 1.95 -5.94
N PRO A 87 -14.77 1.45 -7.06
CA PRO A 87 -14.74 2.19 -8.33
C PRO A 87 -16.11 2.60 -8.88
N ASP A 88 -17.18 1.90 -8.49
CA ASP A 88 -18.56 2.25 -8.85
C ASP A 88 -19.20 3.27 -7.90
N GLY A 89 -18.48 3.70 -6.84
CA GLY A 89 -18.96 4.63 -5.84
C GLY A 89 -20.06 4.10 -4.91
N LYS A 90 -20.31 2.77 -4.89
CA LYS A 90 -21.45 2.19 -4.18
C LYS A 90 -21.10 1.56 -2.84
N SER A 91 -19.85 1.19 -2.63
CA SER A 91 -19.36 0.58 -1.39
C SER A 91 -18.18 1.34 -0.85
N MET A 92 -18.05 1.34 0.48
CA MET A 92 -16.87 1.79 1.22
C MET A 92 -16.35 0.65 2.07
N PHE A 93 -15.09 0.27 1.89
CA PHE A 93 -14.39 -0.62 2.80
C PHE A 93 -13.62 0.20 3.82
N PHE A 94 -13.56 -0.24 5.06
CA PHE A 94 -12.87 0.50 6.11
C PHE A 94 -12.42 -0.42 7.24
N THR A 95 -11.46 0.07 8.01
CA THR A 95 -10.97 -0.57 9.23
C THR A 95 -11.73 -0.03 10.43
N ALA A 96 -12.23 -0.91 11.31
CA ALA A 96 -12.87 -0.47 12.54
C ALA A 96 -12.80 -1.48 13.68
N LYS A 97 -13.04 -1.02 14.90
CA LYS A 97 -13.33 -1.83 16.08
C LYS A 97 -14.51 -1.26 16.87
N GLN A 98 -15.33 -2.13 17.43
CA GLN A 98 -16.54 -1.73 18.15
C GLN A 98 -16.25 -1.28 19.57
N LYS A 99 -15.31 -1.95 20.26
CA LYS A 99 -14.86 -1.61 21.62
C LYS A 99 -13.36 -1.35 21.63
N GLU A 100 -12.88 -0.64 22.63
CA GLU A 100 -11.46 -0.36 22.78
C GLU A 100 -10.59 -1.63 22.85
N SER A 101 -11.09 -2.66 23.53
CA SER A 101 -10.42 -3.94 23.69
C SER A 101 -10.44 -4.84 22.46
N ASP A 102 -11.26 -4.53 21.46
CA ASP A 102 -11.40 -5.38 20.28
C ASP A 102 -10.21 -5.24 19.33
N SER A 103 -9.95 -6.28 18.56
CA SER A 103 -9.06 -6.22 17.39
C SER A 103 -9.72 -5.41 16.28
N TYR A 104 -8.89 -4.75 15.47
CA TYR A 104 -9.37 -4.09 14.26
C TYR A 104 -9.79 -5.12 13.21
N ARG A 105 -10.89 -4.83 12.52
CA ARG A 105 -11.47 -5.66 11.47
C ARG A 105 -11.83 -4.82 10.27
N ILE A 106 -11.98 -5.46 9.14
CA ILE A 106 -12.43 -4.81 7.91
C ILE A 106 -13.94 -4.99 7.78
N TYR A 107 -14.59 -3.90 7.46
CA TYR A 107 -16.04 -3.81 7.21
C TYR A 107 -16.28 -3.25 5.81
N GLU A 108 -17.43 -3.61 5.24
CA GLU A 108 -17.99 -3.01 4.04
C GLU A 108 -19.27 -2.26 4.42
N MET A 109 -19.40 -1.02 3.95
CA MET A 109 -20.63 -0.24 4.00
C MET A 109 -21.17 -0.06 2.58
N ASN A 110 -22.42 -0.40 2.36
CA ASN A 110 -23.13 0.00 1.14
C ASN A 110 -23.54 1.48 1.27
N LEU A 111 -23.06 2.31 0.36
CA LEU A 111 -23.27 3.78 0.39
C LEU A 111 -24.67 4.22 -0.07
N GLU A 112 -25.48 3.30 -0.64
CA GLU A 112 -26.85 3.60 -1.01
C GLU A 112 -27.82 3.46 0.19
N ASN A 113 -27.58 2.50 1.09
CA ASN A 113 -28.48 2.20 2.21
C ASN A 113 -27.80 2.17 3.58
N PHE A 114 -26.50 2.45 3.65
CA PHE A 114 -25.65 2.47 4.86
C PHE A 114 -25.59 1.16 5.64
N LYS A 115 -25.99 0.05 5.01
CA LYS A 115 -25.85 -1.25 5.64
C LYS A 115 -24.38 -1.64 5.73
N ILE A 116 -23.96 -2.03 6.95
CA ILE A 116 -22.58 -2.46 7.22
C ILE A 116 -22.56 -3.98 7.37
N SER A 117 -21.55 -4.61 6.78
CA SER A 117 -21.21 -6.02 6.94
C SER A 117 -19.74 -6.18 7.31
N GLN A 118 -19.44 -7.15 8.17
CA GLN A 118 -18.07 -7.48 8.55
C GLN A 118 -17.46 -8.41 7.50
N VAL A 119 -16.24 -8.08 7.03
CA VAL A 119 -15.51 -8.84 6.00
C VAL A 119 -14.53 -9.83 6.64
N THR A 120 -13.76 -9.40 7.65
CA THR A 120 -12.77 -10.26 8.33
C THR A 120 -13.36 -10.90 9.59
N THR A 121 -12.84 -12.05 10.00
CA THR A 121 -13.37 -12.79 11.17
C THR A 121 -13.08 -12.10 12.50
N ALA A 122 -13.72 -12.55 13.57
CA ALA A 122 -13.53 -11.97 14.91
C ALA A 122 -12.12 -12.18 15.49
N GLU A 123 -11.42 -13.20 15.03
CA GLU A 123 -10.10 -13.60 15.52
C GLU A 123 -8.96 -12.84 14.81
N GLU A 124 -9.25 -12.22 13.66
CA GLU A 124 -8.28 -11.49 12.87
C GLU A 124 -8.10 -10.05 13.39
N ASN A 125 -6.88 -9.53 13.27
CA ASN A 125 -6.57 -8.13 13.51
C ASN A 125 -6.05 -7.54 12.18
N CYS A 126 -6.89 -6.79 11.48
CA CYS A 126 -6.65 -6.38 10.09
C CYS A 126 -6.80 -4.87 9.91
N SER A 127 -6.04 -4.31 8.99
CA SER A 127 -6.12 -2.88 8.69
C SER A 127 -5.84 -2.54 7.22
N ASN A 128 -6.20 -1.31 6.83
CA ASN A 128 -5.90 -0.71 5.54
C ASN A 128 -6.39 -1.56 4.35
N PRO A 129 -7.70 -1.75 4.19
CA PRO A 129 -8.25 -2.45 3.04
C PRO A 129 -8.13 -1.59 1.78
N LEU A 130 -7.77 -2.22 0.64
CA LEU A 130 -7.88 -1.64 -0.70
C LEU A 130 -8.59 -2.63 -1.62
N LEU A 131 -9.39 -2.14 -2.54
CA LEU A 131 -10.07 -2.96 -3.53
C LEU A 131 -9.19 -3.17 -4.77
N LEU A 132 -8.85 -4.42 -5.05
CA LEU A 132 -8.05 -4.81 -6.21
C LEU A 132 -8.89 -4.85 -7.51
N PRO A 133 -8.27 -4.66 -8.68
CA PRO A 133 -8.96 -4.69 -9.99
C PRO A 133 -9.66 -6.01 -10.31
N ASN A 134 -9.26 -7.10 -9.65
CA ASN A 134 -9.88 -8.42 -9.77
C ASN A 134 -11.11 -8.60 -8.84
N GLY A 135 -11.48 -7.56 -8.08
CA GLY A 135 -12.59 -7.58 -7.13
C GLY A 135 -12.25 -8.16 -5.76
N ARG A 136 -11.00 -8.55 -5.49
CA ARG A 136 -10.53 -8.96 -4.17
C ARG A 136 -10.10 -7.74 -3.35
N LEU A 137 -10.05 -7.89 -2.04
CA LEU A 137 -9.43 -6.92 -1.13
C LEU A 137 -7.99 -7.31 -0.86
N VAL A 138 -7.10 -6.33 -0.72
CA VAL A 138 -5.80 -6.47 -0.07
C VAL A 138 -5.81 -5.69 1.25
N TYR A 139 -5.17 -6.24 2.27
CA TYR A 139 -5.12 -5.63 3.62
C TYR A 139 -3.90 -6.13 4.38
N ALA A 140 -3.49 -5.37 5.40
CA ALA A 140 -2.46 -5.79 6.34
C ALA A 140 -3.08 -6.62 7.46
N MET A 141 -2.47 -7.77 7.77
CA MET A 141 -2.84 -8.60 8.94
C MET A 141 -1.82 -8.36 10.04
N LEU A 142 -2.28 -7.87 11.18
CA LEU A 142 -1.46 -7.63 12.36
C LEU A 142 -1.28 -8.95 13.09
N THR A 143 -0.19 -9.66 12.83
CA THR A 143 0.09 -10.93 13.52
C THR A 143 0.77 -10.67 14.88
N VAL A 144 0.22 -11.27 15.93
CA VAL A 144 0.83 -11.35 17.24
C VAL A 144 1.50 -12.72 17.34
N GLN A 145 2.49 -13.01 16.51
CA GLN A 145 3.24 -14.26 16.62
C GLN A 145 4.73 -14.00 16.66
N ASP A 146 5.32 -14.49 17.76
CA ASP A 146 6.73 -14.70 18.08
C ASP A 146 7.71 -13.53 17.93
N SER A 147 8.62 -13.47 18.88
CA SER A 147 9.69 -12.50 19.10
C SER A 147 10.64 -12.23 17.92
N LEU A 148 10.45 -12.86 16.77
CA LEU A 148 11.22 -12.68 15.53
C LEU A 148 10.42 -12.02 14.39
N CYS A 149 9.09 -11.92 14.49
CA CYS A 149 8.23 -11.48 13.40
C CYS A 149 7.23 -10.41 13.86
N CYS A 150 7.70 -9.18 14.07
CA CYS A 150 6.80 -8.02 14.19
C CYS A 150 6.27 -7.56 12.83
N GLY A 151 6.29 -8.44 11.82
CA GLY A 151 5.82 -8.14 10.47
C GLY A 151 4.30 -8.05 10.39
N HIS A 152 3.82 -7.17 9.52
CA HIS A 152 2.42 -7.11 9.15
C HIS A 152 2.32 -7.55 7.68
N PRO A 153 2.19 -8.86 7.41
CA PRO A 153 2.07 -9.35 6.04
C PRO A 153 0.80 -8.86 5.38
N LEU A 154 0.86 -8.69 4.06
CA LEU A 154 -0.32 -8.41 3.25
C LEU A 154 -1.03 -9.71 2.89
N TYR A 155 -2.35 -9.67 3.00
CA TYR A 155 -3.28 -10.71 2.59
C TYR A 155 -4.25 -10.20 1.55
N THR A 156 -4.77 -11.09 0.72
CA THR A 156 -5.94 -10.83 -0.11
C THR A 156 -7.07 -11.76 0.23
N ARG A 157 -8.33 -11.30 0.06
CA ARG A 157 -9.54 -12.12 0.20
C ARG A 157 -10.67 -11.60 -0.68
N ASN A 158 -11.71 -12.40 -0.87
CA ASN A 158 -12.94 -11.92 -1.49
C ASN A 158 -13.69 -10.96 -0.54
N PRO A 159 -14.47 -10.00 -1.06
CA PRO A 159 -15.27 -9.09 -0.21
C PRO A 159 -16.26 -9.79 0.72
N ASP A 160 -16.73 -10.99 0.34
CA ASP A 160 -17.58 -11.82 1.19
C ASP A 160 -16.86 -12.48 2.37
N GLY A 161 -15.56 -12.23 2.52
CA GLY A 161 -14.71 -12.78 3.57
C GLY A 161 -14.08 -14.13 3.25
N SER A 162 -14.37 -14.73 2.12
CA SER A 162 -13.85 -16.05 1.72
C SER A 162 -12.44 -15.96 1.12
N ASP A 163 -11.77 -17.11 1.05
CA ASP A 163 -10.51 -17.36 0.35
C ASP A 163 -9.36 -16.41 0.74
N PRO A 164 -8.99 -16.28 2.04
CA PRO A 164 -7.84 -15.46 2.46
C PRO A 164 -6.54 -16.08 1.96
N LYS A 165 -5.65 -15.24 1.37
CA LYS A 165 -4.34 -15.65 0.85
C LYS A 165 -3.28 -14.65 1.24
N GLN A 166 -2.19 -15.11 1.83
CA GLN A 166 -1.00 -14.30 2.08
C GLN A 166 -0.26 -14.02 0.78
N ILE A 167 0.24 -12.78 0.61
CA ILE A 167 0.97 -12.37 -0.61
C ILE A 167 2.38 -11.83 -0.34
N THR A 168 2.73 -11.52 0.92
CA THR A 168 4.10 -11.12 1.31
C THR A 168 4.64 -12.08 2.36
N PHE A 169 5.92 -12.46 2.28
CA PHE A 169 6.49 -13.58 3.05
C PHE A 169 7.81 -13.25 3.74
N ASN A 170 8.15 -12.00 3.87
CA ASN A 170 9.31 -11.55 4.62
C ASN A 170 8.91 -10.99 6.00
N PRO A 171 9.85 -10.75 6.92
CA PRO A 171 9.56 -10.26 8.26
C PRO A 171 9.22 -8.75 8.34
N ASN A 172 9.07 -8.07 7.21
CA ASN A 172 8.77 -6.63 7.19
C ASN A 172 7.29 -6.34 7.51
N ALA A 173 7.02 -5.12 7.95
CA ALA A 173 5.67 -4.64 8.18
C ALA A 173 5.19 -3.80 6.99
N TYR A 174 4.13 -4.24 6.35
CA TYR A 174 3.55 -3.59 5.17
C TYR A 174 2.26 -2.84 5.51
N ILE A 175 2.06 -1.70 4.83
CA ILE A 175 0.77 -1.02 4.74
C ILE A 175 0.47 -0.84 3.25
N ALA A 176 -0.60 -1.45 2.76
CA ALA A 176 -1.09 -1.16 1.42
C ALA A 176 -1.62 0.28 1.36
N LEU A 177 -1.14 1.08 0.43
CA LEU A 177 -1.43 2.51 0.34
C LEU A 177 -2.41 2.85 -0.77
N THR A 178 -2.22 2.26 -1.94
CA THR A 178 -3.09 2.43 -3.11
C THR A 178 -2.83 1.33 -4.15
N VAL A 179 -3.77 1.16 -5.06
CA VAL A 179 -3.58 0.37 -6.28
C VAL A 179 -3.31 1.33 -7.42
N LEU A 180 -2.14 1.22 -8.04
CA LEU A 180 -1.72 2.07 -9.14
C LEU A 180 -2.56 1.81 -10.40
N ASN A 181 -2.62 2.79 -11.31
CA ASN A 181 -3.36 2.68 -12.58
C ASN A 181 -2.93 1.47 -13.43
N ASP A 182 -1.69 1.01 -13.27
CA ASP A 182 -1.18 -0.20 -13.93
C ASP A 182 -1.62 -1.51 -13.28
N GLY A 183 -2.30 -1.44 -12.15
CA GLY A 183 -2.85 -2.58 -11.40
C GLY A 183 -1.92 -3.16 -10.33
N ARG A 184 -0.72 -2.61 -10.12
CA ARG A 184 0.16 -3.00 -9.02
C ARG A 184 -0.27 -2.37 -7.70
N ILE A 185 0.02 -3.06 -6.61
CA ILE A 185 -0.15 -2.54 -5.24
C ILE A 185 1.08 -1.69 -4.92
N LEU A 186 0.86 -0.45 -4.50
CA LEU A 186 1.89 0.38 -3.86
C LEU A 186 1.75 0.22 -2.35
N ALA A 187 2.81 -0.23 -1.70
CA ALA A 187 2.84 -0.46 -0.26
C ALA A 187 3.98 0.30 0.40
N LEU A 188 3.73 0.78 1.61
CA LEU A 188 4.76 1.26 2.51
C LEU A 188 5.39 0.05 3.20
N ASP A 189 6.68 -0.12 3.01
CA ASP A 189 7.49 -1.10 3.74
C ASP A 189 8.15 -0.39 4.94
N LYS A 190 7.78 -0.81 6.13
CA LYS A 190 8.40 -0.38 7.39
C LYS A 190 9.45 -1.41 7.75
N THR A 191 10.64 -1.28 7.17
CA THR A 191 11.76 -2.17 7.47
C THR A 191 12.07 -2.15 8.96
N ILE A 192 12.03 -3.34 9.57
CA ILE A 192 12.30 -3.52 11.02
C ILE A 192 13.81 -3.56 11.30
N SER A 193 14.63 -3.71 10.26
CA SER A 193 16.09 -3.79 10.37
C SER A 193 16.71 -2.51 10.94
N SER A 194 17.57 -2.69 11.92
CA SER A 194 18.00 -1.73 12.94
C SER A 194 18.79 -0.51 12.46
N ASP A 195 19.40 -0.51 11.29
CA ASP A 195 20.39 0.51 10.91
C ASP A 195 19.86 1.58 9.92
N LYS A 196 18.78 1.30 9.23
CA LYS A 196 18.14 2.22 8.29
C LYS A 196 16.66 2.35 8.63
N LYS A 197 16.32 3.15 9.63
CA LYS A 197 14.91 3.48 10.00
C LYS A 197 14.21 4.32 8.90
N GLN A 198 14.32 3.90 7.66
CA GLN A 198 13.77 4.59 6.50
C GLN A 198 12.62 3.75 5.95
N ASN A 199 11.43 4.34 5.91
CA ASN A 199 10.31 3.73 5.21
C ASN A 199 10.53 3.87 3.70
N ILE A 200 10.22 2.84 2.95
CA ILE A 200 10.35 2.81 1.49
C ILE A 200 8.99 2.49 0.86
N LEU A 201 8.79 2.92 -0.37
CA LEU A 201 7.66 2.49 -1.19
C LEU A 201 8.08 1.28 -2.01
N MET A 202 7.31 0.22 -1.88
CA MET A 202 7.43 -1.01 -2.65
C MET A 202 6.25 -1.14 -3.59
N VAL A 203 6.48 -1.70 -4.78
CA VAL A 203 5.40 -2.14 -5.65
C VAL A 203 5.43 -3.64 -5.79
N MET A 204 4.26 -4.24 -5.96
CA MET A 204 4.10 -5.66 -6.25
C MET A 204 2.83 -5.92 -7.03
N ARG A 205 2.75 -7.04 -7.73
CA ARG A 205 1.51 -7.49 -8.36
C ARG A 205 0.49 -7.94 -7.31
N PRO A 206 -0.81 -7.96 -7.62
CA PRO A 206 -1.86 -8.38 -6.68
C PRO A 206 -1.70 -9.80 -6.09
N ASP A 207 -0.89 -10.64 -6.70
CA ASP A 207 -0.56 -11.99 -6.24
C ASP A 207 0.76 -12.07 -5.43
N GLY A 208 1.39 -10.92 -5.16
CA GLY A 208 2.65 -10.83 -4.42
C GLY A 208 3.91 -11.13 -5.24
N THR A 209 3.77 -11.37 -6.57
CA THR A 209 4.94 -11.52 -7.47
C THR A 209 5.54 -10.15 -7.82
N LYS A 210 6.78 -10.15 -8.30
CA LYS A 210 7.50 -8.95 -8.78
C LYS A 210 7.52 -7.82 -7.74
N SER A 211 7.74 -8.19 -6.48
CA SER A 211 7.97 -7.22 -5.42
C SER A 211 9.30 -6.52 -5.63
N GLU A 212 9.29 -5.20 -5.74
CA GLU A 212 10.48 -4.39 -6.00
C GLU A 212 10.43 -3.03 -5.31
N LEU A 213 11.59 -2.44 -5.05
CA LEU A 213 11.70 -1.06 -4.59
C LEU A 213 11.09 -0.11 -5.64
N PHE A 214 10.21 0.75 -5.20
CA PHE A 214 9.63 1.78 -6.05
C PHE A 214 10.23 3.16 -5.78
N TYR A 215 10.33 3.55 -4.49
CA TYR A 215 10.89 4.83 -4.12
C TYR A 215 11.48 4.80 -2.71
N VAL A 216 12.57 5.51 -2.55
CA VAL A 216 13.19 5.81 -1.26
C VAL A 216 13.37 7.32 -1.12
N GLY A 217 12.93 7.87 0.01
CA GLY A 217 13.05 9.30 0.29
C GLY A 217 14.49 9.75 0.52
N PRO A 218 14.73 11.06 0.58
CA PRO A 218 16.02 11.60 0.98
C PRO A 218 16.49 11.07 2.33
N VAL A 219 17.80 11.03 2.53
CA VAL A 219 18.38 10.59 3.80
C VAL A 219 17.85 11.43 4.96
N GLY A 220 17.36 10.76 6.01
CA GLY A 220 16.77 11.41 7.19
C GLY A 220 15.31 11.83 7.04
N SER A 221 14.70 11.67 5.87
CA SER A 221 13.25 11.80 5.69
C SER A 221 12.53 10.48 5.98
N LYS A 222 11.23 10.56 6.26
CA LYS A 222 10.37 9.41 6.51
C LYS A 222 9.09 9.51 5.70
N LEU A 223 8.79 8.49 4.92
CA LEU A 223 7.53 8.39 4.20
C LEU A 223 6.37 8.10 5.15
N LEU A 224 5.24 8.75 4.93
CA LEU A 224 4.01 8.56 5.68
C LEU A 224 2.92 7.91 4.81
N SER A 225 1.78 7.60 5.40
CA SER A 225 0.73 6.81 4.75
C SER A 225 -0.22 7.56 3.81
N GLY A 226 -0.02 8.86 3.58
CA GLY A 226 -0.88 9.62 2.66
C GLY A 226 -0.33 9.53 1.23
N VAL A 227 -0.91 8.71 0.38
CA VAL A 227 -0.49 8.54 -1.03
C VAL A 227 -1.71 8.57 -1.95
N SER A 228 -1.58 9.23 -3.10
CA SER A 228 -2.61 9.25 -4.14
C SER A 228 -1.97 9.38 -5.52
N GLU A 229 -2.41 8.57 -6.49
CA GLU A 229 -1.98 8.66 -7.89
C GLU A 229 -2.96 9.49 -8.71
N SER A 230 -2.45 10.36 -9.56
CA SER A 230 -3.27 11.11 -10.53
C SER A 230 -3.50 10.30 -11.81
N PRO A 231 -4.53 10.64 -12.60
CA PRO A 231 -4.72 10.04 -13.93
C PRO A 231 -3.53 10.21 -14.88
N ALA A 232 -2.70 11.24 -14.66
CA ALA A 232 -1.48 11.50 -15.45
C ALA A 232 -0.26 10.69 -14.98
N GLY A 233 -0.39 9.80 -13.99
CA GLY A 233 0.69 8.98 -13.47
C GLY A 233 1.67 9.73 -12.54
N LYS A 234 1.28 10.89 -12.00
CA LYS A 234 1.99 11.50 -10.88
C LYS A 234 1.51 10.88 -9.57
N ILE A 235 2.43 10.47 -8.73
CA ILE A 235 2.15 9.91 -7.41
C ILE A 235 2.52 10.96 -6.37
N PHE A 236 1.51 11.40 -5.61
CA PHE A 236 1.65 12.37 -4.53
C PHE A 236 1.68 11.63 -3.20
N PHE A 237 2.53 12.08 -2.29
CA PHE A 237 2.67 11.47 -0.97
C PHE A 237 3.15 12.49 0.07
N ILE A 238 3.00 12.10 1.33
CA ILE A 238 3.46 12.88 2.47
C ILE A 238 4.78 12.29 2.97
N GLU A 239 5.77 13.14 3.15
CA GLU A 239 7.05 12.77 3.76
C GLU A 239 7.47 13.77 4.83
N SER A 240 8.23 13.33 5.83
CA SER A 240 8.83 14.24 6.79
C SER A 240 9.99 15.01 6.17
N ALA A 241 10.25 16.21 6.69
CA ALA A 241 11.46 16.94 6.33
C ALA A 241 12.72 16.18 6.77
N SER A 242 13.80 16.33 6.01
CA SER A 242 15.10 15.76 6.40
C SER A 242 15.58 16.42 7.69
N GLY A 243 15.85 15.60 8.71
CA GLY A 243 16.30 16.07 10.03
C GLY A 243 15.19 16.52 10.99
N ASP A 244 13.96 16.73 10.53
CA ASP A 244 12.81 17.02 11.38
C ASP A 244 11.60 16.12 11.03
N GLN A 245 11.41 15.08 11.80
CA GLN A 245 10.33 14.12 11.58
C GLN A 245 8.93 14.66 11.94
N ASN A 246 8.82 15.81 12.57
CA ASN A 246 7.55 16.43 12.94
C ASN A 246 7.05 17.37 11.84
N SER A 247 7.95 17.93 11.02
CA SER A 247 7.59 18.74 9.88
C SER A 247 7.38 17.88 8.64
N THR A 248 6.23 18.05 7.97
CA THR A 248 5.83 17.21 6.85
C THR A 248 5.49 18.01 5.61
N ASN A 249 5.81 17.43 4.46
CA ASN A 249 5.68 18.05 3.16
C ASN A 249 4.89 17.17 2.20
N ILE A 250 4.27 17.78 1.20
CA ILE A 250 3.76 17.10 0.02
C ILE A 250 4.88 17.00 -0.99
N SER A 251 5.17 15.78 -1.41
CA SER A 251 6.07 15.51 -2.53
C SER A 251 5.38 14.72 -3.62
N CYS A 252 5.93 14.76 -4.82
CA CYS A 252 5.47 13.92 -5.91
C CYS A 252 6.64 13.28 -6.65
N ILE A 253 6.34 12.14 -7.29
CA ILE A 253 7.22 11.43 -8.22
C ILE A 253 6.43 11.07 -9.48
N ASN A 254 7.12 10.87 -10.59
CA ASN A 254 6.53 10.32 -11.78
C ASN A 254 6.59 8.79 -11.74
N TYR A 255 5.51 8.13 -12.10
CA TYR A 255 5.41 6.69 -12.18
C TYR A 255 6.56 6.01 -12.94
N ASN A 256 6.97 6.58 -14.08
CA ASN A 256 8.00 6.01 -14.96
C ASN A 256 9.44 6.22 -14.47
N ARG A 257 9.66 7.14 -13.51
CA ARG A 257 10.98 7.47 -12.97
C ARG A 257 10.90 7.79 -11.48
N PRO A 258 10.42 6.86 -10.65
CA PRO A 258 10.13 7.15 -9.24
C PRO A 258 11.38 7.52 -8.44
N LEU A 259 12.55 6.96 -8.75
CA LEU A 259 13.78 7.22 -8.02
C LEU A 259 14.41 8.57 -8.33
N HIS A 260 14.16 9.15 -9.53
CA HIS A 260 14.86 10.35 -10.03
C HIS A 260 13.96 11.53 -10.35
N SER A 261 12.66 11.48 -10.03
CA SER A 261 11.70 12.54 -10.40
C SER A 261 11.06 13.25 -9.21
N ARG A 262 11.59 13.07 -8.01
CA ARG A 262 11.01 13.66 -6.80
C ARG A 262 11.01 15.20 -6.87
N VAL A 263 9.85 15.77 -6.57
CA VAL A 263 9.65 17.22 -6.39
C VAL A 263 8.94 17.47 -5.07
N ASN A 264 9.50 18.31 -4.21
CA ASN A 264 8.78 18.85 -3.05
C ASN A 264 7.86 19.97 -3.54
N LEU A 265 6.56 19.81 -3.33
CA LEU A 265 5.52 20.74 -3.78
C LEU A 265 5.19 21.82 -2.76
N SER A 266 5.41 21.54 -1.48
CA SER A 266 5.07 22.43 -0.37
C SER A 266 6.26 23.19 0.21
N SER A 267 7.43 23.18 -0.48
CA SER A 267 8.58 23.96 -0.07
C SER A 267 8.23 25.45 -0.04
N GLY A 268 8.28 26.09 1.12
CA GLY A 268 7.88 27.48 1.31
C GLY A 268 6.46 27.66 1.87
N ILE A 269 5.69 26.61 2.08
CA ILE A 269 4.43 26.65 2.83
C ILE A 269 4.74 26.23 4.27
N GLN A 270 4.49 27.14 5.20
CA GLN A 270 4.66 26.85 6.63
C GLN A 270 3.53 25.94 7.12
N GLY A 271 3.86 24.96 7.96
CA GLY A 271 2.90 24.04 8.56
C GLY A 271 3.14 22.61 8.15
N ASP A 272 2.18 21.73 8.46
CA ASP A 272 2.30 20.29 8.28
C ASP A 272 1.18 19.74 7.41
N PHE A 273 1.51 18.71 6.64
CA PHE A 273 0.59 17.94 5.82
C PHE A 273 0.46 16.51 6.36
N LEU A 274 -0.73 15.90 6.28
CA LEU A 274 -0.97 14.57 6.83
C LEU A 274 -1.47 13.57 5.77
N SER A 275 -2.29 14.02 4.83
CA SER A 275 -2.79 13.19 3.73
C SER A 275 -3.04 14.01 2.47
N VAL A 276 -3.15 13.31 1.35
CA VAL A 276 -3.42 13.86 0.04
C VAL A 276 -4.42 12.99 -0.71
N CYS A 277 -5.36 13.61 -1.41
CA CYS A 277 -6.32 12.97 -2.30
C CYS A 277 -6.36 13.71 -3.62
N THR A 278 -6.16 13.02 -4.75
CA THR A 278 -6.22 13.60 -6.09
C THR A 278 -7.67 13.79 -6.52
N LEU A 279 -7.96 14.92 -7.18
CA LEU A 279 -9.25 15.21 -7.78
C LEU A 279 -9.19 14.99 -9.30
N PRO A 280 -10.30 14.67 -9.96
CA PRO A 280 -10.36 14.57 -11.43
C PRO A 280 -9.91 15.85 -12.15
N THR A 281 -9.99 17.00 -11.49
CA THR A 281 -9.54 18.30 -12.00
C THR A 281 -8.01 18.47 -12.05
N GLY A 282 -7.25 17.53 -11.51
CA GLY A 282 -5.80 17.62 -11.33
C GLY A 282 -5.38 18.39 -10.06
N LYS A 283 -6.31 19.03 -9.35
CA LYS A 283 -6.07 19.58 -8.01
C LYS A 283 -6.05 18.48 -6.97
N LEU A 284 -5.59 18.83 -5.78
CA LEU A 284 -5.53 17.95 -4.62
C LEU A 284 -6.44 18.47 -3.50
N LEU A 285 -7.00 17.57 -2.72
CA LEU A 285 -7.43 17.84 -1.36
C LEU A 285 -6.33 17.37 -0.41
N VAL A 286 -6.00 18.21 0.56
CA VAL A 286 -4.92 17.92 1.51
C VAL A 286 -5.39 18.14 2.93
N SER A 287 -4.97 17.25 3.82
CA SER A 287 -5.07 17.50 5.26
C SER A 287 -3.86 18.34 5.67
N TYR A 288 -4.11 19.53 6.18
CA TYR A 288 -3.10 20.55 6.47
C TYR A 288 -3.41 21.29 7.77
N ARG A 289 -2.36 21.67 8.50
CA ARG A 289 -2.38 22.63 9.61
C ARG A 289 -1.27 23.67 9.47
N SER A 290 -1.55 24.92 9.78
CA SER A 290 -0.60 26.03 9.63
C SER A 290 0.45 26.10 10.75
N SER A 291 0.19 25.47 11.88
CA SER A 291 1.09 25.45 13.04
C SER A 291 0.84 24.21 13.89
N GLU A 292 1.80 23.84 14.72
CA GLU A 292 1.69 22.70 15.63
C GLU A 292 0.50 22.83 16.62
N SER A 293 0.14 24.05 17.00
CA SER A 293 -1.03 24.30 17.84
C SER A 293 -2.36 24.19 17.10
N GLY A 294 -2.36 24.27 15.77
CA GLY A 294 -3.52 24.16 14.90
C GLY A 294 -4.11 22.76 14.81
N ARG A 295 -5.28 22.65 14.18
CA ARG A 295 -5.93 21.38 13.83
C ARG A 295 -5.73 21.08 12.37
N PHE A 296 -5.57 19.81 12.05
CA PHE A 296 -5.60 19.37 10.68
C PHE A 296 -7.00 19.56 10.08
N SER A 297 -7.03 20.32 8.99
CA SER A 297 -8.22 20.74 8.26
C SER A 297 -8.04 20.40 6.79
N VAL A 298 -9.13 20.31 6.01
CA VAL A 298 -9.05 20.01 4.57
C VAL A 298 -8.96 21.31 3.78
N TYR A 299 -7.97 21.36 2.89
CA TYR A 299 -7.74 22.45 1.95
C TYR A 299 -7.65 21.95 0.52
N GLU A 300 -8.01 22.80 -0.44
CA GLU A 300 -7.59 22.61 -1.82
C GLU A 300 -6.09 22.92 -1.93
N PHE A 301 -5.38 22.21 -2.81
CA PHE A 301 -4.00 22.47 -3.15
C PHE A 301 -3.82 22.34 -4.67
N ASP A 302 -3.15 23.30 -5.27
CA ASP A 302 -2.82 23.29 -6.69
C ASP A 302 -1.37 22.83 -6.86
N PRO A 303 -1.13 21.62 -7.42
CA PRO A 303 0.23 21.09 -7.56
C PRO A 303 1.06 21.78 -8.67
N GLU A 304 0.42 22.46 -9.63
CA GLU A 304 1.13 23.17 -10.72
C GLU A 304 1.65 24.52 -10.23
N THR A 305 0.80 25.29 -9.53
CA THR A 305 1.21 26.57 -8.94
C THR A 305 1.87 26.43 -7.57
N LYS A 306 1.80 25.24 -6.96
CA LYS A 306 2.30 24.91 -5.61
C LYS A 306 1.70 25.83 -4.54
N THR A 307 0.41 26.08 -4.63
CA THR A 307 -0.29 26.98 -3.72
C THR A 307 -1.41 26.28 -2.95
N LEU A 308 -1.52 26.62 -1.67
CA LEU A 308 -2.63 26.24 -0.84
C LEU A 308 -3.85 27.12 -1.19
N GLY A 309 -4.97 26.49 -1.48
CA GLY A 309 -6.24 27.14 -1.85
C GLY A 309 -7.15 27.38 -0.66
N LYS A 310 -8.46 27.38 -0.92
CA LYS A 310 -9.48 27.59 0.11
C LYS A 310 -9.56 26.41 1.08
N SER A 311 -10.00 26.70 2.32
CA SER A 311 -10.42 25.67 3.28
C SER A 311 -11.74 25.07 2.82
N VAL A 312 -11.78 23.73 2.77
CA VAL A 312 -12.99 22.95 2.44
C VAL A 312 -13.70 22.48 3.71
N LEU A 313 -12.92 22.08 4.72
CA LEU A 313 -13.45 21.64 6.01
C LEU A 313 -12.50 22.08 7.11
N SER A 314 -13.02 22.77 8.12
CA SER A 314 -12.24 23.17 9.30
C SER A 314 -12.25 22.06 10.35
N GLY A 315 -11.07 21.66 10.82
CA GLY A 315 -10.91 20.85 12.01
C GLY A 315 -11.16 21.69 13.25
N SER A 316 -12.27 21.46 13.95
CA SER A 316 -12.60 22.17 15.20
C SER A 316 -12.26 21.34 16.44
N GLU A 317 -12.99 20.25 16.64
CA GLU A 317 -12.78 19.32 17.76
C GLU A 317 -11.90 18.13 17.36
N TYR A 318 -11.90 17.77 16.08
CA TYR A 318 -11.22 16.62 15.49
C TYR A 318 -10.16 17.08 14.50
N ASP A 319 -9.05 16.35 14.45
CA ASP A 319 -8.11 16.43 13.34
C ASP A 319 -8.62 15.60 12.16
N VAL A 320 -8.54 16.13 10.94
CA VAL A 320 -8.89 15.38 9.73
C VAL A 320 -7.63 14.68 9.22
N ALA A 321 -7.62 13.34 9.26
CA ALA A 321 -6.43 12.53 8.98
C ALA A 321 -6.39 11.95 7.56
N GLU A 322 -7.51 11.47 7.05
CA GLU A 322 -7.61 10.80 5.74
C GLU A 322 -8.77 11.39 4.95
N ILE A 323 -8.64 11.42 3.63
CA ILE A 323 -9.61 12.01 2.70
C ILE A 323 -9.81 11.05 1.54
N ALA A 324 -11.07 10.79 1.20
CA ALA A 324 -11.47 10.07 -0.01
C ALA A 324 -12.69 10.76 -0.64
N MET A 325 -12.83 10.66 -1.96
CA MET A 325 -14.01 11.20 -2.67
C MET A 325 -14.89 10.07 -3.17
N VAL A 326 -16.19 10.21 -2.98
CA VAL A 326 -17.17 9.29 -3.57
C VAL A 326 -17.44 9.73 -4.99
N HIS A 327 -16.85 9.05 -5.94
CA HIS A 327 -17.10 9.25 -7.37
C HIS A 327 -16.84 7.95 -8.13
N GLN A 328 -17.57 7.77 -9.21
CA GLN A 328 -17.29 6.68 -10.13
C GLN A 328 -15.99 6.97 -10.88
N HIS A 329 -15.10 5.98 -10.91
CA HIS A 329 -13.81 6.07 -11.60
C HIS A 329 -13.47 4.74 -12.29
N ASP A 330 -12.55 4.81 -13.24
CA ASP A 330 -12.08 3.62 -13.94
C ASP A 330 -11.31 2.70 -12.97
N ARG A 331 -11.52 1.41 -13.13
CA ARG A 331 -10.72 0.43 -12.39
C ARG A 331 -9.31 0.41 -12.95
N PRO A 332 -8.28 0.30 -12.08
CA PRO A 332 -6.93 0.02 -12.54
C PRO A 332 -6.86 -1.25 -13.40
N LYS A 333 -5.77 -1.42 -14.14
CA LYS A 333 -5.58 -2.60 -14.99
C LYS A 333 -5.63 -3.88 -14.16
N LYS A 334 -6.36 -4.88 -14.67
CA LYS A 334 -6.36 -6.22 -14.07
C LYS A 334 -5.12 -6.99 -14.54
N LEU A 335 -4.22 -7.31 -13.62
CA LEU A 335 -3.05 -8.12 -13.91
C LEU A 335 -3.39 -9.61 -13.70
N PRO A 336 -3.10 -10.50 -14.66
CA PRO A 336 -3.25 -11.94 -14.44
C PRO A 336 -2.25 -12.42 -13.39
N SER A 337 -2.62 -13.44 -12.60
CA SER A 337 -1.68 -14.06 -11.65
C SER A 337 -0.61 -14.85 -12.38
N GLU A 338 0.64 -14.75 -11.90
CA GLU A 338 1.77 -15.59 -12.33
C GLU A 338 1.97 -16.80 -11.40
N VAL A 339 1.22 -16.85 -10.28
CA VAL A 339 1.36 -17.90 -9.27
C VAL A 339 0.67 -19.18 -9.73
N ASP A 340 1.43 -20.28 -9.70
CA ASP A 340 0.94 -21.63 -9.85
C ASP A 340 1.26 -22.44 -8.58
N PHE A 341 0.26 -22.71 -7.77
CA PHE A 341 0.42 -23.45 -6.51
C PHE A 341 0.81 -24.94 -6.69
N GLY A 342 0.74 -25.47 -7.91
CA GLY A 342 1.27 -26.79 -8.27
C GLY A 342 2.80 -26.82 -8.24
N VAL A 343 3.46 -25.69 -8.43
CA VAL A 343 4.90 -25.51 -8.36
C VAL A 343 5.29 -25.02 -6.96
N LYS A 344 6.34 -25.58 -6.36
CA LYS A 344 6.80 -25.21 -5.01
C LYS A 344 8.04 -24.32 -5.00
N THR A 345 8.49 -23.90 -6.17
CA THR A 345 9.70 -23.11 -6.36
C THR A 345 9.45 -21.95 -7.32
N GLY A 346 10.32 -20.95 -7.25
CA GLY A 346 10.43 -19.90 -8.25
C GLY A 346 11.89 -19.74 -8.70
N LEU A 347 12.12 -18.91 -9.70
CA LEU A 347 13.42 -18.70 -10.32
C LEU A 347 13.87 -17.25 -10.12
N LEU A 348 15.14 -17.07 -9.74
CA LEU A 348 15.81 -15.77 -9.62
C LEU A 348 17.05 -15.76 -10.51
N LEU A 349 17.09 -14.86 -11.48
CA LEU A 349 18.24 -14.57 -12.32
C LEU A 349 18.78 -13.19 -11.98
N CYS A 350 20.04 -13.10 -11.56
CA CYS A 350 20.78 -11.84 -11.53
C CYS A 350 21.74 -11.81 -12.73
N GLN A 351 21.71 -10.72 -13.50
CA GLN A 351 22.54 -10.60 -14.71
C GLN A 351 24.01 -10.36 -14.38
N ASP A 352 24.29 -9.53 -13.37
CA ASP A 352 25.63 -9.24 -12.89
C ASP A 352 25.62 -8.80 -11.43
N ILE A 353 25.99 -9.70 -10.53
CA ILE A 353 26.05 -9.40 -9.09
C ILE A 353 27.07 -8.32 -8.75
N ASN A 354 28.03 -8.07 -9.63
CA ASN A 354 29.07 -7.07 -9.51
C ASN A 354 28.65 -5.71 -10.10
N PHE A 355 27.49 -5.65 -10.77
CA PHE A 355 26.94 -4.38 -11.21
C PHE A 355 26.32 -3.67 -10.01
N LEU A 356 27.02 -2.65 -9.54
CA LEU A 356 26.66 -1.86 -8.37
C LEU A 356 26.27 -0.45 -8.79
N ASN A 357 25.47 0.23 -7.95
CA ASN A 357 25.27 1.66 -8.12
C ASN A 357 26.61 2.39 -8.19
N PRO A 358 26.81 3.38 -9.10
CA PRO A 358 28.05 4.15 -9.26
C PRO A 358 28.63 4.75 -7.96
N ASN A 359 27.80 4.89 -6.93
CA ASN A 359 28.21 5.38 -5.61
C ASN A 359 28.77 4.27 -4.69
N SER A 360 28.83 3.01 -5.15
CA SER A 360 29.40 1.91 -4.38
C SER A 360 30.94 1.97 -4.43
N THR A 361 31.57 1.82 -3.28
CA THR A 361 33.02 1.95 -3.11
C THR A 361 33.79 0.63 -3.21
N SER A 362 33.14 -0.50 -3.43
CA SER A 362 33.81 -1.80 -3.49
C SER A 362 34.56 -1.99 -4.82
N LEU A 363 35.88 -2.06 -4.77
CA LEU A 363 36.75 -2.37 -5.90
C LEU A 363 36.94 -3.89 -6.13
N LYS A 364 36.51 -4.72 -5.18
CA LYS A 364 36.65 -6.18 -5.25
C LYS A 364 35.44 -6.79 -5.91
N LYS A 365 35.65 -7.79 -6.74
CA LYS A 365 34.59 -8.59 -7.37
C LYS A 365 34.13 -9.69 -6.46
N ALA A 366 32.82 -9.88 -6.36
CA ALA A 366 32.23 -11.06 -5.77
C ALA A 366 32.45 -12.26 -6.69
N VAL A 367 32.85 -13.38 -6.12
CA VAL A 367 33.01 -14.66 -6.82
C VAL A 367 31.98 -15.68 -6.38
N SER A 368 31.25 -15.40 -5.31
CA SER A 368 30.13 -16.21 -4.84
C SER A 368 29.10 -15.36 -4.13
N VAL A 369 27.90 -15.90 -4.04
CA VAL A 369 26.79 -15.35 -3.26
C VAL A 369 26.40 -16.35 -2.18
N GLU A 370 26.12 -15.85 -0.97
CA GLU A 370 25.53 -16.64 0.09
C GLU A 370 24.07 -16.24 0.27
N ILE A 371 23.22 -17.25 0.24
CA ILE A 371 21.77 -17.10 0.45
C ILE A 371 21.48 -17.37 1.93
N MET A 372 20.93 -16.36 2.61
CA MET A 372 20.60 -16.41 4.03
C MET A 372 19.09 -16.61 4.20
N GLY A 373 18.69 -17.64 4.93
CA GLY A 373 17.35 -17.76 5.48
C GLY A 373 17.21 -17.03 6.81
N ILE A 374 16.03 -17.13 7.46
CA ILE A 374 15.79 -16.50 8.77
C ILE A 374 16.78 -16.99 9.83
N ASP A 375 16.97 -18.31 9.92
CA ASP A 375 17.72 -18.92 11.01
C ASP A 375 19.15 -19.30 10.63
N SER A 376 19.44 -19.45 9.35
CA SER A 376 20.73 -19.97 8.90
C SER A 376 21.01 -19.73 7.41
N SER A 377 22.26 -19.95 7.01
CA SER A 377 22.65 -19.99 5.60
C SER A 377 21.96 -21.14 4.88
N MET A 378 21.37 -20.83 3.72
CA MET A 378 20.77 -21.80 2.79
C MET A 378 21.80 -22.31 1.78
N GLY A 379 23.03 -21.77 1.80
CA GLY A 379 24.16 -22.21 1.00
C GLY A 379 24.86 -21.10 0.24
N ILE A 380 26.01 -21.47 -0.31
CA ILE A 380 26.87 -20.58 -1.10
C ILE A 380 26.85 -21.08 -2.55
N VAL A 381 26.64 -20.15 -3.48
CA VAL A 381 26.58 -20.42 -4.93
C VAL A 381 27.68 -19.62 -5.63
N PRO A 382 28.52 -20.25 -6.47
CA PRO A 382 29.50 -19.53 -7.26
C PRO A 382 28.82 -18.62 -8.29
N VAL A 383 29.47 -17.50 -8.58
CA VAL A 383 29.07 -16.54 -9.60
C VAL A 383 29.79 -16.88 -10.89
N GLU A 384 29.11 -16.81 -12.04
CA GLU A 384 29.74 -17.02 -13.36
C GLU A 384 30.75 -15.87 -13.66
N GLU A 385 31.64 -16.11 -14.62
CA GLU A 385 32.70 -15.15 -15.00
C GLU A 385 32.15 -13.77 -15.40
N ASP A 386 30.93 -13.74 -15.96
CA ASP A 386 30.21 -12.51 -16.34
C ASP A 386 29.43 -11.86 -15.21
N GLY A 387 29.55 -12.36 -13.99
CA GLY A 387 28.83 -11.86 -12.81
C GLY A 387 27.44 -12.41 -12.65
N SER A 388 26.96 -13.25 -13.57
CA SER A 388 25.58 -13.75 -13.48
C SER A 388 25.42 -14.92 -12.51
N VAL A 389 24.20 -15.05 -11.95
CA VAL A 389 23.80 -16.16 -11.08
C VAL A 389 22.34 -16.52 -11.34
N TYR A 390 22.03 -17.83 -11.38
CA TYR A 390 20.68 -18.32 -11.64
C TYR A 390 20.27 -19.35 -10.59
N LEU A 391 19.25 -18.99 -9.80
CA LEU A 391 18.82 -19.71 -8.61
C LEU A 391 17.40 -20.25 -8.77
N LYS A 392 17.16 -21.45 -8.22
CA LYS A 392 15.84 -22.02 -8.02
C LYS A 392 15.56 -22.07 -6.53
N MET A 393 14.69 -21.16 -6.09
CA MET A 393 14.37 -20.90 -4.69
C MET A 393 13.11 -21.64 -4.26
N ILE A 394 13.05 -22.06 -2.99
CA ILE A 394 11.78 -22.49 -2.39
C ILE A 394 10.86 -21.28 -2.33
N ALA A 395 9.62 -21.47 -2.82
CA ALA A 395 8.63 -20.39 -2.85
C ALA A 395 8.07 -20.06 -1.46
N ASP A 396 7.65 -18.80 -1.30
CA ASP A 396 6.98 -18.30 -0.10
C ASP A 396 7.83 -18.40 1.18
N GLN A 397 9.16 -18.38 1.02
CA GLN A 397 10.11 -18.31 2.11
C GLN A 397 10.96 -17.03 1.98
N PRO A 398 11.21 -16.34 3.08
CA PRO A 398 12.09 -15.17 3.09
C PRO A 398 13.55 -15.57 2.96
N PHE A 399 14.28 -14.78 2.19
CA PHE A 399 15.72 -14.91 2.05
C PHE A 399 16.37 -13.56 1.82
N GLN A 400 17.69 -13.52 2.06
CA GLN A 400 18.58 -12.41 1.74
C GLN A 400 19.76 -12.94 0.97
N ILE A 401 20.45 -12.10 0.19
CA ILE A 401 21.66 -12.43 -0.54
C ILE A 401 22.77 -11.51 -0.10
N ARG A 402 23.93 -12.05 0.25
CA ARG A 402 25.18 -11.33 0.46
C ARG A 402 26.26 -11.83 -0.48
N THR A 403 27.19 -10.94 -0.82
CA THR A 403 28.26 -11.24 -1.77
C THR A 403 29.56 -11.56 -1.04
N LEU A 404 30.31 -12.52 -1.56
CA LEU A 404 31.57 -12.98 -0.97
C LEU A 404 32.72 -12.85 -1.97
N ASP A 405 33.93 -12.50 -1.46
CA ASP A 405 35.17 -12.51 -2.23
C ASP A 405 35.78 -13.92 -2.33
N GLU A 406 36.94 -14.04 -2.98
CA GLU A 406 37.69 -15.29 -3.16
C GLU A 406 38.12 -15.98 -1.85
N ASN A 407 38.20 -15.22 -0.76
CA ASN A 407 38.55 -15.72 0.57
C ASN A 407 37.29 -16.05 1.42
N GLY A 408 36.07 -15.94 0.83
CA GLY A 408 34.82 -16.12 1.54
C GLY A 408 34.45 -14.95 2.47
N GLN A 409 35.13 -13.80 2.32
CA GLN A 409 34.83 -12.59 3.11
C GLN A 409 33.65 -11.86 2.50
N VAL A 410 32.78 -11.34 3.36
CA VAL A 410 31.60 -10.57 2.93
C VAL A 410 32.06 -9.24 2.32
N LEU A 411 31.71 -9.02 1.06
CA LEU A 411 31.94 -7.76 0.35
C LEU A 411 30.79 -6.76 0.54
N ASN A 412 29.57 -7.24 0.30
CA ASN A 412 28.35 -6.49 0.55
C ASN A 412 27.47 -7.24 1.53
N GLN A 413 26.99 -6.54 2.53
CA GLN A 413 26.04 -7.08 3.50
C GLN A 413 24.78 -7.58 2.80
N ALA A 414 24.03 -8.41 3.49
CA ALA A 414 22.79 -8.95 2.97
C ALA A 414 21.85 -7.83 2.48
N CYS A 415 21.25 -8.05 1.32
CA CYS A 415 20.23 -7.17 0.77
C CYS A 415 18.97 -7.15 1.67
N GLU A 416 17.98 -6.35 1.30
CA GLU A 416 16.65 -6.39 1.89
C GLU A 416 16.07 -7.80 1.83
N TRP A 417 15.16 -8.12 2.78
CA TRP A 417 14.44 -9.39 2.77
C TRP A 417 13.58 -9.54 1.52
N MET A 418 13.78 -10.62 0.78
CA MET A 418 13.05 -10.98 -0.42
C MET A 418 12.29 -12.29 -0.23
N TRP A 419 11.34 -12.53 -1.12
CA TRP A 419 10.67 -13.82 -1.32
C TRP A 419 10.39 -14.02 -2.82
N ILE A 420 10.15 -15.23 -3.23
CA ILE A 420 9.70 -15.58 -4.57
C ILE A 420 8.42 -16.40 -4.45
N ARG A 421 7.44 -16.08 -5.28
CA ARG A 421 6.18 -16.81 -5.30
C ARG A 421 6.28 -18.12 -6.09
N PRO A 422 5.35 -19.09 -5.86
CA PRO A 422 5.28 -20.31 -6.67
C PRO A 422 5.21 -20.01 -8.17
N ASN A 423 6.11 -20.60 -8.97
CA ASN A 423 6.26 -20.41 -10.41
C ASN A 423 6.75 -19.01 -10.85
N GLU A 424 7.02 -18.11 -9.95
CA GLU A 424 7.54 -16.78 -10.29
C GLU A 424 8.91 -16.87 -10.96
N ARG A 425 9.14 -16.03 -11.97
CA ARG A 425 10.43 -15.79 -12.60
C ARG A 425 10.80 -14.33 -12.38
N ARG A 426 11.80 -14.10 -11.55
CA ARG A 426 12.32 -12.77 -11.24
C ARG A 426 13.69 -12.56 -11.86
N GLY A 427 13.89 -11.41 -12.49
CA GLY A 427 15.19 -10.96 -12.98
C GLY A 427 15.65 -9.73 -12.21
N CYS A 428 16.95 -9.68 -11.89
CA CYS A 428 17.65 -8.51 -11.38
C CYS A 428 18.76 -8.15 -12.35
N VAL A 429 19.02 -6.86 -12.56
CA VAL A 429 20.15 -6.40 -13.40
C VAL A 429 21.45 -6.52 -12.63
N GLY A 430 21.46 -6.06 -11.38
CA GLY A 430 22.60 -6.12 -10.47
C GLY A 430 22.21 -6.23 -9.02
N CYS A 431 23.20 -6.16 -8.12
CA CYS A 431 23.02 -6.09 -6.69
C CYS A 431 23.06 -4.60 -6.27
N HIS A 432 22.05 -4.11 -5.56
CA HIS A 432 21.92 -2.68 -5.22
C HIS A 432 21.85 -1.73 -6.43
N GLU A 433 21.30 -2.23 -7.52
CA GLU A 433 21.12 -1.47 -8.76
C GLU A 433 20.07 -0.36 -8.62
N ASP A 434 20.20 0.61 -9.50
CA ASP A 434 19.12 1.54 -9.80
C ASP A 434 18.17 0.89 -10.82
N HIS A 435 16.94 0.54 -10.40
CA HIS A 435 15.94 -0.13 -11.24
C HIS A 435 15.52 0.67 -12.48
N GLU A 436 15.90 1.93 -12.59
CA GLU A 436 15.67 2.75 -13.79
C GLU A 436 16.80 2.64 -14.82
N GLN A 437 17.86 1.89 -14.52
CA GLN A 437 18.94 1.64 -15.49
C GLN A 437 18.57 0.51 -16.44
N THR A 438 19.02 0.65 -17.69
CA THR A 438 18.85 -0.38 -18.69
C THR A 438 20.02 -1.36 -18.59
N PRO A 439 19.78 -2.68 -18.47
CA PRO A 439 20.85 -3.67 -18.45
C PRO A 439 21.58 -3.75 -19.80
N GLU A 440 22.79 -4.24 -19.77
CA GLU A 440 23.51 -4.59 -20.99
C GLU A 440 22.75 -5.61 -21.83
N ASN A 441 22.74 -5.41 -23.14
CA ASN A 441 22.10 -6.36 -24.08
C ASN A 441 23.00 -7.57 -24.30
N ARG A 442 23.03 -8.49 -23.33
CA ARG A 442 23.76 -9.77 -23.40
C ARG A 442 22.93 -10.91 -22.82
N VAL A 443 23.24 -12.12 -23.21
CA VAL A 443 22.70 -13.31 -22.59
C VAL A 443 23.59 -13.70 -21.41
N PRO A 444 23.07 -13.67 -20.16
CA PRO A 444 23.84 -14.07 -18.99
C PRO A 444 24.38 -15.51 -19.11
N MET A 445 25.62 -15.75 -18.67
CA MET A 445 26.23 -17.09 -18.74
C MET A 445 25.46 -18.10 -17.89
N ALA A 446 24.95 -17.68 -16.75
CA ALA A 446 24.21 -18.54 -15.83
C ALA A 446 22.97 -19.21 -16.45
N VAL A 447 22.33 -18.63 -17.48
CA VAL A 447 21.14 -19.24 -18.12
C VAL A 447 21.54 -20.37 -19.12
N LYS A 448 22.82 -20.55 -19.42
CA LYS A 448 23.31 -21.68 -20.22
C LYS A 448 23.30 -22.97 -19.40
N ASN A 449 23.23 -22.87 -18.08
CA ASN A 449 23.20 -23.97 -17.13
C ASN A 449 21.82 -24.09 -16.48
N LEU A 450 21.53 -25.22 -15.83
CA LEU A 450 20.35 -25.34 -14.99
C LEU A 450 20.48 -24.46 -13.77
N PRO A 451 19.36 -23.89 -13.27
CA PRO A 451 19.41 -23.08 -12.07
C PRO A 451 19.86 -23.90 -10.85
N VAL A 452 20.66 -23.28 -9.99
CA VAL A 452 21.14 -23.92 -8.76
C VAL A 452 19.99 -24.01 -7.77
N ASN A 453 19.70 -25.21 -7.26
CA ASN A 453 18.68 -25.42 -6.25
C ASN A 453 19.15 -24.84 -4.89
N VAL A 454 18.29 -24.04 -4.26
CA VAL A 454 18.51 -23.48 -2.92
C VAL A 454 17.39 -24.00 -2.01
N PRO A 455 17.67 -24.60 -0.84
CA PRO A 455 18.99 -24.79 -0.20
C PRO A 455 19.95 -25.68 -0.99
N VAL A 456 21.22 -25.31 -0.95
CA VAL A 456 22.28 -26.11 -1.55
C VAL A 456 22.53 -27.35 -0.67
N HIS A 457 22.20 -28.52 -1.17
CA HIS A 457 22.53 -29.76 -0.49
C HIS A 457 24.04 -30.03 -0.63
N ILE A 458 24.78 -29.85 0.44
CA ILE A 458 26.17 -30.32 0.50
C ILE A 458 26.09 -31.83 0.59
N GLU A 459 26.28 -32.52 -0.54
CA GLU A 459 26.60 -33.96 -0.53
C GLU A 459 27.89 -34.09 0.30
N LYS A 460 27.81 -34.74 1.46
CA LYS A 460 29.02 -35.14 2.19
C LYS A 460 29.85 -35.99 1.25
N ILE A 461 30.95 -35.42 0.74
CA ILE A 461 31.99 -36.17 -0.01
C ILE A 461 32.41 -37.25 0.96
N LYS A 462 31.98 -38.49 0.71
CA LYS A 462 32.51 -39.68 1.37
C LYS A 462 33.99 -39.72 1.03
N GLU A 463 34.84 -39.38 1.99
CA GLU A 463 36.26 -39.67 1.90
C GLU A 463 36.42 -41.15 1.53
N LYS A 464 36.83 -41.43 0.28
CA LYS A 464 37.36 -42.72 -0.10
C LYS A 464 38.61 -42.93 0.72
N LYS A 465 38.50 -43.72 1.81
CA LYS A 465 39.70 -44.34 2.39
C LYS A 465 40.41 -45.13 1.30
N VAL A 466 41.49 -44.57 0.81
CA VAL A 466 42.47 -45.35 0.02
C VAL A 466 43.15 -46.23 1.04
N SER A 467 42.79 -47.51 1.09
CA SER A 467 43.59 -48.55 1.72
C SER A 467 44.84 -48.74 0.86
N LEU A 468 45.98 -48.28 1.36
CA LEU A 468 47.28 -48.74 0.90
C LEU A 468 47.50 -50.13 1.53
N GLU A 469 47.49 -51.18 0.68
CA GLU A 469 48.22 -52.40 0.88
C GLU A 469 49.57 -52.32 0.13
#